data_639ded2f07d964d48206e5bd9650a80f
#
_entry.id   639ded2f07d964d48206e5bd9650a80f
#
_cell.length_a   1.000
_cell.length_b   1.000
_cell.length_c   1.000
_cell.angle_alpha   90.00
_cell.angle_beta   90.00
_cell.angle_gamma   90.00
#
_symmetry.space_group_name_H-M   'P 1'
#
loop_
_entity.id
_entity.type
_entity.pdbx_description
1 polymer ?
#
loop_
_entity_poly.entity_id
_entity_poly.type
_entity_poly.pdbx_seq_one_letter_code
_entity_poly.pdbx_strand_id
1 'polypeptide(L)'
;MKILACAAMLFAFSGAAMAQQSTAKPVVVNITNAEGQAVGTATLSPAASGVKIVLDIKKLPPGDHSIHIHQMAKCDPPDFKSAGPHFSPAGHMHDAAPAGDIPDFALIVGKDGTAHVSTVAPNVTMGDDDRSVFSNGGTAIVIHAVAGGTGSGAPPRIACGIIAKP
;
A
#
# COMPACT_ATOMS: atom_id res chain seq x y z
N MET A 1 51.69 38.42 36.96
CA MET A 1 50.82 37.24 36.90
C MET A 1 49.87 37.44 35.75
N LYS A 2 50.08 36.76 34.60
CA LYS A 2 49.22 36.83 33.42
C LYS A 2 48.41 35.52 33.34
N ILE A 3 47.09 35.63 33.46
CA ILE A 3 46.16 34.48 33.38
C ILE A 3 45.76 34.35 31.93
N LEU A 4 46.17 33.24 31.29
CA LEU A 4 45.69 32.84 29.96
C LEU A 4 44.33 32.12 30.14
N ALA A 5 43.27 32.69 29.57
CA ALA A 5 42.00 32.05 29.48
C ALA A 5 41.98 31.20 28.18
N CYS A 6 41.95 29.87 28.33
CA CYS A 6 41.69 28.95 27.21
C CYS A 6 40.17 28.86 26.97
N ALA A 7 39.71 29.39 25.83
CA ALA A 7 38.34 29.20 25.37
C ALA A 7 38.26 27.87 24.61
N ALA A 8 37.58 26.91 25.19
CA ALA A 8 37.25 25.64 24.51
C ALA A 8 36.04 25.85 23.60
N MET A 9 36.23 25.80 22.28
CA MET A 9 35.14 25.77 21.30
C MET A 9 34.58 24.33 21.19
N LEU A 10 33.36 24.17 21.68
CA LEU A 10 32.55 22.99 21.49
C LEU A 10 31.97 23.00 20.06
N PHE A 11 32.49 22.19 19.16
CA PHE A 11 31.88 21.91 17.87
C PHE A 11 30.71 20.94 18.07
N ALA A 12 29.47 21.42 17.96
CA ALA A 12 28.29 20.61 17.90
C ALA A 12 28.19 19.98 16.48
N PHE A 13 28.46 18.68 16.38
CA PHE A 13 28.21 17.91 15.18
C PHE A 13 26.69 17.68 15.09
N SER A 14 25.99 18.45 14.25
CA SER A 14 24.63 18.16 13.86
C SER A 14 24.65 17.00 12.85
N GLY A 15 24.46 15.79 13.33
CA GLY A 15 24.26 14.62 12.47
C GLY A 15 22.93 14.72 11.74
N ALA A 16 22.93 15.02 10.45
CA ALA A 16 21.78 14.88 9.60
C ALA A 16 21.45 13.37 9.49
N ALA A 17 20.33 12.94 10.09
CA ALA A 17 19.79 11.59 9.88
C ALA A 17 19.38 11.48 8.41
N MET A 18 20.18 10.82 7.61
CA MET A 18 19.83 10.42 6.25
C MET A 18 18.73 9.36 6.38
N ALA A 19 17.51 9.70 5.98
CA ALA A 19 16.44 8.72 5.82
C ALA A 19 16.91 7.67 4.82
N GLN A 20 17.08 6.43 5.28
CA GLN A 20 17.55 5.32 4.47
C GLN A 20 16.41 4.92 3.55
N GLN A 21 16.50 5.29 2.29
CA GLN A 21 15.55 4.92 1.25
C GLN A 21 15.66 3.41 1.03
N SER A 22 14.58 2.67 1.21
CA SER A 22 14.53 1.23 0.97
C SER A 22 14.99 0.93 -0.47
N THR A 23 15.93 -0.01 -0.62
CA THR A 23 16.46 -0.45 -1.93
C THR A 23 15.62 -1.59 -2.53
N ALA A 24 14.44 -1.87 -1.99
CA ALA A 24 13.56 -2.91 -2.49
C ALA A 24 13.23 -2.68 -3.97
N LYS A 25 13.31 -3.76 -4.76
CA LYS A 25 12.97 -3.70 -6.19
C LYS A 25 11.45 -3.55 -6.36
N PRO A 26 10.99 -2.89 -7.43
CA PRO A 26 9.57 -2.87 -7.76
C PRO A 26 9.00 -4.28 -7.93
N VAL A 27 7.78 -4.48 -7.46
CA VAL A 27 7.03 -5.74 -7.58
C VAL A 27 5.81 -5.48 -8.44
N VAL A 28 5.62 -6.32 -9.48
CA VAL A 28 4.44 -6.28 -10.33
C VAL A 28 3.43 -7.33 -9.85
N VAL A 29 2.24 -6.88 -9.56
CA VAL A 29 1.10 -7.68 -9.10
C VAL A 29 0.08 -7.76 -10.22
N ASN A 30 -0.23 -8.97 -10.68
CA ASN A 30 -1.33 -9.19 -11.62
C ASN A 30 -2.66 -9.12 -10.88
N ILE A 31 -3.61 -8.37 -11.44
CA ILE A 31 -4.95 -8.21 -10.88
C ILE A 31 -5.95 -8.97 -11.73
N THR A 32 -6.78 -9.80 -11.08
CA THR A 32 -7.83 -10.58 -11.72
C THR A 32 -9.21 -10.26 -11.14
N ASN A 33 -10.26 -10.36 -11.94
CA ASN A 33 -11.65 -10.26 -11.50
C ASN A 33 -12.19 -11.61 -10.99
N ALA A 34 -13.45 -11.61 -10.58
CA ALA A 34 -14.13 -12.81 -10.05
C ALA A 34 -14.21 -13.97 -11.04
N GLU A 35 -14.17 -13.71 -12.33
CA GLU A 35 -14.16 -14.69 -13.41
C GLU A 35 -12.74 -15.21 -13.73
N GLY A 36 -11.72 -14.77 -12.98
CA GLY A 36 -10.32 -15.13 -13.22
C GLY A 36 -9.67 -14.44 -14.42
N GLN A 37 -10.33 -13.43 -14.99
CA GLN A 37 -9.78 -12.67 -16.12
C GLN A 37 -8.79 -11.63 -15.61
N ALA A 38 -7.67 -11.47 -16.30
CA ALA A 38 -6.73 -10.39 -16.02
C ALA A 38 -7.37 -9.03 -16.36
N VAL A 39 -7.42 -8.14 -15.36
CA VAL A 39 -8.00 -6.81 -15.48
C VAL A 39 -6.97 -5.70 -15.30
N GLY A 40 -5.71 -6.03 -15.07
CA GLY A 40 -4.64 -5.06 -14.99
C GLY A 40 -3.47 -5.50 -14.14
N THR A 41 -2.63 -4.53 -13.80
CA THR A 41 -1.48 -4.71 -12.91
C THR A 41 -1.39 -3.59 -11.90
N ALA A 42 -0.80 -3.88 -10.74
CA ALA A 42 -0.29 -2.90 -9.81
C ALA A 42 1.23 -3.05 -9.71
N THR A 43 1.98 -1.98 -9.95
CA THR A 43 3.42 -1.95 -9.70
C THR A 43 3.69 -1.24 -8.39
N LEU A 44 4.24 -1.97 -7.42
CA LEU A 44 4.59 -1.46 -6.10
C LEU A 44 6.09 -1.11 -6.06
N SER A 45 6.43 0.03 -5.51
CA SER A 45 7.81 0.46 -5.29
C SER A 45 7.94 1.27 -4.00
N PRO A 46 9.13 1.26 -3.35
CA PRO A 46 9.36 2.11 -2.19
C PRO A 46 9.18 3.59 -2.55
N ALA A 47 8.59 4.36 -1.63
CA ALA A 47 8.47 5.81 -1.71
C ALA A 47 9.12 6.47 -0.48
N ALA A 48 9.27 7.78 -0.50
CA ALA A 48 9.80 8.54 0.64
C ALA A 48 8.94 8.36 1.90
N SER A 49 7.63 8.15 1.72
CA SER A 49 6.68 7.79 2.79
C SER A 49 5.79 6.67 2.29
N GLY A 50 6.07 5.44 2.71
CA GLY A 50 5.23 4.28 2.36
C GLY A 50 5.57 3.60 1.03
N VAL A 51 4.54 3.11 0.34
CA VAL A 51 4.65 2.35 -0.90
C VAL A 51 3.91 3.07 -2.02
N LYS A 52 4.62 3.41 -3.09
CA LYS A 52 4.02 3.91 -4.33
C LYS A 52 3.39 2.75 -5.07
N ILE A 53 2.16 2.94 -5.51
CA ILE A 53 1.38 1.98 -6.29
C ILE A 53 1.03 2.64 -7.62
N VAL A 54 1.46 2.05 -8.73
CA VAL A 54 1.04 2.45 -10.08
C VAL A 54 0.08 1.38 -10.58
N LEU A 55 -1.14 1.79 -10.92
CA LEU A 55 -2.20 0.93 -11.45
C LEU A 55 -2.33 1.14 -12.96
N ASP A 56 -2.30 0.05 -13.70
CA ASP A 56 -2.62 -0.03 -15.12
C ASP A 56 -3.80 -0.99 -15.28
N ILE A 57 -4.99 -0.41 -15.33
CA ILE A 57 -6.27 -1.14 -15.28
C ILE A 57 -6.90 -1.18 -16.66
N LYS A 58 -7.49 -2.34 -16.96
CA LYS A 58 -8.28 -2.62 -18.16
C LYS A 58 -9.49 -3.45 -17.75
N LYS A 59 -10.60 -3.29 -18.45
CA LYS A 59 -11.80 -4.13 -18.30
C LYS A 59 -12.43 -4.13 -16.90
N LEU A 60 -12.32 -3.02 -16.16
CA LEU A 60 -13.16 -2.82 -14.98
C LEU A 60 -14.40 -2.00 -15.33
N PRO A 61 -15.48 -2.13 -14.54
CA PRO A 61 -16.66 -1.27 -14.69
C PRO A 61 -16.26 0.21 -14.61
N PRO A 62 -16.81 1.09 -15.45
CA PRO A 62 -16.60 2.53 -15.32
C PRO A 62 -17.14 3.07 -13.99
N GLY A 63 -16.43 4.03 -13.41
CA GLY A 63 -16.83 4.69 -12.16
C GLY A 63 -15.69 4.84 -11.17
N ASP A 64 -16.07 5.24 -9.96
CA ASP A 64 -15.15 5.48 -8.86
C ASP A 64 -15.07 4.24 -7.97
N HIS A 65 -13.86 3.72 -7.79
CA HIS A 65 -13.57 2.53 -7.01
C HIS A 65 -12.62 2.86 -5.87
N SER A 66 -12.75 2.20 -4.72
CA SER A 66 -11.70 2.22 -3.71
C SER A 66 -10.75 1.04 -3.89
N ILE A 67 -9.50 1.26 -3.48
CA ILE A 67 -8.49 0.20 -3.39
C ILE A 67 -7.90 0.19 -1.99
N HIS A 68 -7.62 -1.00 -1.47
CA HIS A 68 -6.97 -1.18 -0.19
C HIS A 68 -6.00 -2.36 -0.24
N ILE A 69 -5.02 -2.35 0.66
CA ILE A 69 -4.17 -3.52 0.92
C ILE A 69 -4.87 -4.35 2.00
N HIS A 70 -5.09 -5.63 1.72
CA HIS A 70 -5.75 -6.60 2.59
C HIS A 70 -4.77 -7.54 3.25
N GLN A 71 -5.16 -8.11 4.40
CA GLN A 71 -4.31 -8.82 5.35
C GLN A 71 -3.65 -10.09 4.80
N MET A 72 -4.30 -10.80 3.88
CA MET A 72 -3.88 -12.13 3.45
C MET A 72 -3.49 -12.15 1.97
N ALA A 73 -2.40 -12.87 1.63
CA ALA A 73 -1.99 -13.13 0.26
C ALA A 73 -2.90 -14.17 -0.42
N LYS A 74 -4.20 -13.90 -0.47
CA LYS A 74 -5.23 -14.77 -1.05
C LYS A 74 -6.25 -13.97 -1.84
N CYS A 75 -6.66 -14.51 -2.99
CA CYS A 75 -7.62 -13.89 -3.90
C CYS A 75 -8.62 -14.95 -4.42
N ASP A 76 -9.31 -15.68 -3.51
CA ASP A 76 -10.24 -16.70 -3.91
C ASP A 76 -11.57 -16.08 -4.40
N PRO A 77 -11.98 -16.35 -5.65
CA PRO A 77 -13.24 -15.85 -6.18
C PRO A 77 -14.44 -16.58 -5.54
N PRO A 78 -15.66 -16.04 -5.65
CA PRO A 78 -16.01 -14.84 -6.43
C PRO A 78 -15.90 -13.54 -5.63
N ASP A 79 -15.84 -13.57 -4.29
CA ASP A 79 -15.99 -12.40 -3.43
C ASP A 79 -14.69 -11.94 -2.76
N PHE A 80 -13.58 -12.64 -3.02
CA PHE A 80 -12.24 -12.32 -2.49
C PHE A 80 -12.19 -12.12 -0.97
N LYS A 81 -13.15 -12.70 -0.22
CA LYS A 81 -13.15 -12.64 1.25
C LYS A 81 -11.91 -13.29 1.87
N SER A 82 -11.29 -14.23 1.17
CA SER A 82 -10.04 -14.87 1.58
C SER A 82 -8.87 -13.90 1.75
N ALA A 83 -8.90 -12.71 1.11
CA ALA A 83 -7.94 -11.64 1.35
C ALA A 83 -8.03 -11.08 2.79
N GLY A 84 -9.09 -11.40 3.54
CA GLY A 84 -9.29 -10.95 4.92
C GLY A 84 -9.73 -9.48 5.04
N PRO A 85 -9.55 -8.86 6.21
CA PRO A 85 -9.79 -7.43 6.43
C PRO A 85 -8.70 -6.57 5.79
N HIS A 86 -8.82 -5.24 5.89
CA HIS A 86 -7.74 -4.33 5.55
C HIS A 86 -6.50 -4.65 6.39
N PHE A 87 -5.32 -4.49 5.80
CA PHE A 87 -4.06 -4.84 6.45
C PHE A 87 -3.84 -3.98 7.69
N SER A 88 -3.61 -4.65 8.82
CA SER A 88 -3.18 -4.04 10.07
C SER A 88 -2.04 -4.88 10.66
N PRO A 89 -0.88 -4.28 10.97
CA PRO A 89 0.21 -4.98 11.62
C PRO A 89 -0.19 -5.59 12.95
N ALA A 90 0.50 -6.64 13.38
CA ALA A 90 0.30 -7.23 14.69
C ALA A 90 0.47 -6.17 15.79
N GLY A 91 -0.49 -6.11 16.73
CA GLY A 91 -0.51 -5.09 17.78
C GLY A 91 -1.22 -3.77 17.40
N HIS A 92 -1.55 -3.57 16.13
CA HIS A 92 -2.21 -2.36 15.61
C HIS A 92 -3.64 -2.63 15.09
N MET A 93 -4.22 -3.77 15.44
CA MET A 93 -5.56 -4.19 14.97
C MET A 93 -6.72 -3.33 15.45
N HIS A 94 -6.45 -2.43 16.42
CA HIS A 94 -7.44 -1.51 16.99
C HIS A 94 -7.14 -0.04 16.67
N ASP A 95 -6.17 0.22 15.79
CA ASP A 95 -5.89 1.58 15.33
C ASP A 95 -7.12 2.14 14.61
N ALA A 96 -7.30 3.47 14.69
CA ALA A 96 -8.46 4.14 14.12
C ALA A 96 -8.58 3.99 12.59
N ALA A 97 -7.44 3.72 11.92
CA ALA A 97 -7.37 3.42 10.49
C ALA A 97 -6.38 2.28 10.24
N PRO A 98 -6.77 1.21 9.51
CA PRO A 98 -5.87 0.17 9.06
C PRO A 98 -4.69 0.72 8.25
N ALA A 99 -3.53 0.09 8.38
CA ALA A 99 -2.35 0.49 7.62
C ALA A 99 -2.52 0.29 6.10
N GLY A 100 -3.39 -0.64 5.70
CA GLY A 100 -3.72 -0.92 4.30
C GLY A 100 -4.65 0.07 3.65
N ASP A 101 -5.18 1.05 4.39
CA ASP A 101 -6.01 2.11 3.83
C ASP A 101 -5.15 3.09 3.01
N ILE A 102 -5.71 3.56 1.91
CA ILE A 102 -5.11 4.58 1.05
C ILE A 102 -6.04 5.80 1.14
N PRO A 103 -5.74 6.75 2.05
CA PRO A 103 -6.61 7.90 2.29
C PRO A 103 -6.67 8.80 1.04
N ASP A 104 -7.82 9.46 0.88
CA ASP A 104 -8.07 10.48 -0.15
C ASP A 104 -7.80 10.03 -1.59
N PHE A 105 -7.90 8.72 -1.85
CA PHE A 105 -7.69 8.17 -3.18
C PHE A 105 -8.93 7.42 -3.69
N ALA A 106 -9.37 7.77 -4.89
CA ALA A 106 -10.33 7.00 -5.68
C ALA A 106 -9.70 6.57 -7.01
N LEU A 107 -9.84 5.30 -7.35
CA LEU A 107 -9.51 4.78 -8.67
C LEU A 107 -10.66 5.12 -9.62
N ILE A 108 -10.46 6.10 -10.48
CA ILE A 108 -11.45 6.52 -11.47
C ILE A 108 -11.21 5.73 -12.76
N VAL A 109 -12.16 4.85 -13.10
CA VAL A 109 -12.15 4.06 -14.33
C VAL A 109 -12.99 4.74 -15.39
N GLY A 110 -12.39 4.98 -16.55
CA GLY A 110 -13.02 5.61 -17.69
C GLY A 110 -14.16 4.77 -18.31
N LYS A 111 -14.96 5.38 -19.20
CA LYS A 111 -16.06 4.70 -19.92
C LYS A 111 -15.59 3.52 -20.77
N ASP A 112 -14.32 3.49 -21.14
CA ASP A 112 -13.65 2.41 -21.88
C ASP A 112 -13.17 1.27 -20.98
N GLY A 113 -13.40 1.37 -19.68
CA GLY A 113 -12.98 0.36 -18.69
C GLY A 113 -11.50 0.44 -18.32
N THR A 114 -10.82 1.55 -18.63
CA THR A 114 -9.39 1.71 -18.38
C THR A 114 -9.09 2.77 -17.33
N ALA A 115 -7.96 2.61 -16.63
CA ALA A 115 -7.36 3.63 -15.78
C ALA A 115 -5.84 3.44 -15.72
N HIS A 116 -5.10 4.55 -15.77
CA HIS A 116 -3.67 4.58 -15.50
C HIS A 116 -3.39 5.67 -14.46
N VAL A 117 -3.13 5.25 -13.22
CA VAL A 117 -3.02 6.16 -12.09
C VAL A 117 -1.92 5.75 -11.14
N SER A 118 -1.45 6.67 -10.32
CA SER A 118 -0.53 6.35 -9.24
C SER A 118 -0.98 6.97 -7.93
N THR A 119 -0.73 6.25 -6.83
CA THR A 119 -0.98 6.70 -5.46
C THR A 119 0.13 6.24 -4.53
N VAL A 120 0.07 6.64 -3.28
CA VAL A 120 0.96 6.17 -2.22
C VAL A 120 0.12 5.63 -1.07
N ALA A 121 0.43 4.40 -0.64
CA ALA A 121 -0.06 3.84 0.61
C ALA A 121 0.92 4.25 1.72
N PRO A 122 0.57 5.23 2.58
CA PRO A 122 1.58 5.90 3.42
C PRO A 122 1.97 5.09 4.65
N ASN A 123 1.12 4.14 5.07
CA ASN A 123 1.27 3.44 6.34
C ASN A 123 1.83 2.02 6.21
N VAL A 124 2.30 1.64 5.02
CA VAL A 124 2.92 0.34 4.73
C VAL A 124 4.33 0.50 4.19
N THR A 125 5.11 -0.57 4.21
CA THR A 125 6.49 -0.59 3.70
C THR A 125 6.70 -1.76 2.73
N MET A 126 7.86 -1.79 2.07
CA MET A 126 8.36 -2.95 1.32
C MET A 126 9.64 -3.53 1.96
N GLY A 127 9.87 -3.24 3.24
CA GLY A 127 10.97 -3.74 4.04
C GLY A 127 10.66 -5.09 4.72
N ASP A 128 11.38 -5.36 5.83
CA ASP A 128 11.21 -6.56 6.66
C ASP A 128 10.61 -6.23 8.04
N ASP A 129 9.95 -5.07 8.15
CA ASP A 129 9.26 -4.62 9.35
C ASP A 129 7.80 -5.13 9.39
N ASP A 130 7.10 -4.86 10.50
CA ASP A 130 5.72 -5.31 10.74
C ASP A 130 4.68 -4.65 9.84
N ARG A 131 5.00 -3.48 9.25
CA ARG A 131 4.17 -2.76 8.28
C ARG A 131 4.42 -3.19 6.83
N SER A 132 5.29 -4.17 6.64
CA SER A 132 5.65 -4.66 5.31
C SER A 132 4.45 -5.31 4.60
N VAL A 133 4.24 -4.93 3.34
CA VAL A 133 3.26 -5.61 2.46
C VAL A 133 3.60 -7.08 2.20
N PHE A 134 4.78 -7.53 2.62
CA PHE A 134 5.24 -8.92 2.54
C PHE A 134 5.10 -9.68 3.88
N SER A 135 4.58 -9.05 4.92
CA SER A 135 4.38 -9.68 6.24
C SER A 135 3.49 -10.92 6.13
N ASN A 136 3.74 -11.92 6.97
CA ASN A 136 2.94 -13.15 7.08
C ASN A 136 2.78 -13.93 5.75
N GLY A 137 3.78 -13.86 4.87
CA GLY A 137 3.74 -14.52 3.56
C GLY A 137 3.12 -13.68 2.45
N GLY A 138 2.82 -12.41 2.74
CA GLY A 138 2.30 -11.44 1.80
C GLY A 138 0.90 -10.94 2.14
N THR A 139 0.43 -10.02 1.33
CA THR A 139 -0.84 -9.32 1.42
C THR A 139 -1.59 -9.38 0.08
N ALA A 140 -2.70 -8.68 -0.06
CA ALA A 140 -3.39 -8.56 -1.35
C ALA A 140 -3.83 -7.12 -1.58
N ILE A 141 -3.76 -6.65 -2.82
CA ILE A 141 -4.46 -5.44 -3.26
C ILE A 141 -5.85 -5.82 -3.72
N VAL A 142 -6.87 -5.15 -3.21
CA VAL A 142 -8.27 -5.40 -3.55
C VAL A 142 -8.91 -4.13 -4.08
N ILE A 143 -9.65 -4.26 -5.18
CA ILE A 143 -10.45 -3.19 -5.78
C ILE A 143 -11.92 -3.46 -5.44
N HIS A 144 -12.62 -2.44 -4.95
CA HIS A 144 -14.02 -2.48 -4.57
C HIS A 144 -14.92 -1.86 -5.65
N ALA A 145 -16.18 -2.27 -5.66
CA ALA A 145 -17.16 -1.85 -6.70
C ALA A 145 -17.43 -0.36 -6.73
N VAL A 146 -17.29 0.32 -5.59
CA VAL A 146 -17.49 1.77 -5.47
C VAL A 146 -16.47 2.37 -4.50
N ALA A 147 -16.24 3.67 -4.60
CA ALA A 147 -15.42 4.40 -3.64
C ALA A 147 -16.16 4.53 -2.29
N GLY A 148 -15.39 4.44 -1.19
CA GLY A 148 -15.93 4.56 0.18
C GLY A 148 -16.55 3.28 0.71
N GLY A 149 -17.10 3.39 1.93
CA GLY A 149 -17.70 2.27 2.67
C GLY A 149 -16.68 1.49 3.52
N THR A 150 -16.97 1.37 4.81
CA THR A 150 -16.19 0.61 5.79
C THR A 150 -17.12 -0.26 6.65
N GLY A 151 -16.61 -1.31 7.27
CA GLY A 151 -17.38 -2.17 8.16
C GLY A 151 -18.38 -3.08 7.43
N SER A 152 -19.55 -3.31 8.04
CA SER A 152 -20.58 -4.21 7.48
C SER A 152 -21.22 -3.72 6.19
N GLY A 153 -21.01 -2.45 5.83
CA GLY A 153 -21.45 -1.82 4.58
C GLY A 153 -20.33 -1.70 3.54
N ALA A 154 -19.21 -2.41 3.69
CA ALA A 154 -18.12 -2.36 2.73
C ALA A 154 -18.59 -2.78 1.34
N PRO A 155 -18.20 -2.05 0.26
CA PRO A 155 -18.61 -2.38 -1.08
C PRO A 155 -18.08 -3.76 -1.51
N PRO A 156 -18.79 -4.44 -2.44
CA PRO A 156 -18.31 -5.69 -3.01
C PRO A 156 -16.88 -5.56 -3.55
N ARG A 157 -16.08 -6.61 -3.41
CA ARG A 157 -14.74 -6.73 -3.97
C ARG A 157 -14.85 -7.25 -5.40
N ILE A 158 -14.32 -6.53 -6.36
CA ILE A 158 -14.49 -6.85 -7.79
C ILE A 158 -13.21 -7.32 -8.47
N ALA A 159 -12.06 -7.02 -7.88
CA ALA A 159 -10.79 -7.52 -8.39
C ALA A 159 -9.75 -7.62 -7.25
N CYS A 160 -8.78 -8.51 -7.43
CA CYS A 160 -7.78 -8.83 -6.43
C CYS A 160 -6.45 -9.21 -7.08
N GLY A 161 -5.34 -8.86 -6.41
CA GLY A 161 -3.99 -9.28 -6.79
C GLY A 161 -3.14 -9.57 -5.57
N ILE A 162 -2.39 -10.67 -5.60
CA ILE A 162 -1.54 -11.12 -4.48
C ILE A 162 -0.21 -10.36 -4.49
N ILE A 163 0.14 -9.79 -3.36
CA ILE A 163 1.42 -9.12 -3.12
C ILE A 163 2.28 -10.08 -2.30
N ALA A 164 3.33 -10.63 -2.91
CA ALA A 164 4.29 -11.51 -2.26
C ALA A 164 5.73 -11.09 -2.62
N LYS A 165 6.70 -11.50 -1.81
CA LYS A 165 8.11 -11.33 -2.17
C LYS A 165 8.41 -12.08 -3.47
N PRO A 166 9.15 -11.44 -4.42
CA PRO A 166 9.62 -12.11 -5.63
C PRO A 166 10.64 -13.21 -5.32
#